data_8e1797539f941df60a00e561a1cfbf87
#
_entry.id   8e1797539f941df60a00e561a1cfbf87
#
_cell.length_a   1.000
_cell.length_b   1.000
_cell.length_c   1.000
_cell.angle_alpha   90.00
_cell.angle_beta   90.00
_cell.angle_gamma   90.00
#
_symmetry.space_group_name_H-M   'P 1'
#
loop_
_entity.id
_entity.type
_entity.pdbx_description
1 polymer ?
#
loop_
_entity_poly.entity_id
_entity_poly.type
_entity_poly.pdbx_seq_one_letter_code
_entity_poly.pdbx_strand_id
1 'polypeptide(L)'
;THCISSAASDVYKRQIQKGGHAQMERYEYPFSALVGQEKLKTALLLNLVEPRLGGVLIQGEKGTAKSTAVRGLAELMDEVEVAEGCPFHCRMDGEALCDECRSSPARRAVPYRRRVVELPVSATEDRVVGTLDLERALKEGVRAFEPGLLAQANGNILYVDEINLLEDHIVDVLLDSAAMGVNTVEREGISYSHPARFILVGTMNPEEGDLRPQLLDRFGLMVEVLSLIHI
;
A
#
# COMPACT_ATOMS: atom_id res chain seq x y z
N THR A 1 -21.95 29.81 -34.17
CA THR A 1 -21.58 28.62 -33.36
C THR A 1 -20.08 28.32 -33.33
N HIS A 2 -19.18 29.28 -33.64
CA HIS A 2 -17.71 29.03 -33.69
C HIS A 2 -16.88 29.84 -32.68
N CYS A 3 -17.48 30.51 -31.70
CA CYS A 3 -16.75 31.41 -30.78
C CYS A 3 -16.42 30.85 -29.40
N ILE A 4 -16.90 29.65 -29.02
CA ILE A 4 -16.68 29.10 -27.68
C ILE A 4 -15.43 28.18 -27.62
N SER A 5 -14.98 27.66 -28.76
CA SER A 5 -13.83 26.73 -28.85
C SER A 5 -12.47 27.43 -28.66
N SER A 6 -12.34 28.69 -29.03
CA SER A 6 -11.08 29.45 -28.96
C SER A 6 -10.72 29.86 -27.53
N ALA A 7 -11.67 30.32 -26.75
CA ALA A 7 -11.43 30.80 -25.38
C ALA A 7 -10.98 29.62 -24.42
N ALA A 8 -11.54 28.43 -24.57
CA ALA A 8 -11.16 27.26 -23.80
C ALA A 8 -9.74 26.81 -24.15
N SER A 9 -9.34 26.91 -25.44
CA SER A 9 -7.99 26.56 -25.87
C SER A 9 -6.94 27.57 -25.36
N ASP A 10 -7.28 28.84 -25.25
CA ASP A 10 -6.35 29.87 -24.77
C ASP A 10 -6.17 29.84 -23.24
N VAL A 11 -7.20 29.45 -22.50
CA VAL A 11 -7.07 29.20 -21.06
C VAL A 11 -6.16 27.99 -20.78
N TYR A 12 -6.30 26.94 -21.58
CA TYR A 12 -5.45 25.73 -21.45
C TYR A 12 -4.00 26.04 -21.82
N LYS A 13 -3.73 26.83 -22.85
CA LYS A 13 -2.37 27.23 -23.26
C LYS A 13 -1.70 28.17 -22.25
N ARG A 14 -2.44 29.06 -21.60
CA ARG A 14 -1.89 29.94 -20.54
C ARG A 14 -1.50 29.20 -19.27
N GLN A 15 -2.13 28.05 -18.96
CA GLN A 15 -1.75 27.20 -17.83
C GLN A 15 -0.45 26.44 -18.08
N ILE A 16 -0.14 26.09 -19.34
CA ILE A 16 1.09 25.38 -19.70
C ILE A 16 2.34 26.30 -19.70
N GLN A 17 2.18 27.62 -19.92
CA GLN A 17 3.31 28.56 -19.98
C GLN A 17 3.79 29.12 -18.63
N LYS A 18 3.06 28.88 -17.54
CA LYS A 18 3.56 29.16 -16.19
C LYS A 18 4.26 27.91 -15.66
N GLY A 19 5.52 27.72 -16.08
CA GLY A 19 6.39 26.67 -15.60
C GLY A 19 6.64 26.77 -14.09
N GLY A 20 5.82 26.09 -13.33
CA GLY A 20 6.04 25.63 -11.99
C GLY A 20 5.41 24.25 -11.95
N HIS A 21 6.08 23.29 -11.34
CA HIS A 21 5.50 21.99 -11.02
C HIS A 21 4.22 22.23 -10.19
N ALA A 22 3.11 22.55 -10.85
CA ALA A 22 1.80 22.44 -10.26
C ALA A 22 1.61 20.93 -10.02
N GLN A 23 1.82 20.48 -8.80
CA GLN A 23 1.22 19.24 -8.34
C GLN A 23 -0.26 19.37 -8.71
N MET A 24 -0.70 18.59 -9.69
CA MET A 24 -2.12 18.41 -9.93
C MET A 24 -2.67 17.86 -8.61
N GLU A 25 -3.36 18.70 -7.84
CA GLU A 25 -4.17 18.25 -6.72
C GLU A 25 -5.13 17.20 -7.29
N ARG A 26 -4.82 15.93 -7.10
CA ARG A 26 -5.77 14.86 -7.37
C ARG A 26 -6.85 15.02 -6.31
N TYR A 27 -7.99 15.52 -6.73
CA TYR A 27 -9.19 15.49 -5.90
C TYR A 27 -9.52 14.02 -5.63
N GLU A 28 -9.12 13.53 -4.47
CA GLU A 28 -9.50 12.21 -4.02
C GLU A 28 -10.93 12.28 -3.49
N TYR A 29 -11.74 11.30 -3.86
CA TYR A 29 -13.14 11.24 -3.43
C TYR A 29 -13.18 10.94 -1.92
N PRO A 30 -13.80 11.78 -1.08
CA PRO A 30 -13.79 11.60 0.36
C PRO A 30 -14.43 10.27 0.76
N PHE A 31 -13.82 9.55 1.70
CA PHE A 31 -14.35 8.29 2.21
C PHE A 31 -15.78 8.42 2.74
N SER A 32 -16.09 9.53 3.42
CA SER A 32 -17.43 9.83 3.95
C SER A 32 -18.50 10.04 2.88
N ALA A 33 -18.11 10.40 1.65
CA ALA A 33 -19.01 10.61 0.54
C ALA A 33 -19.39 9.33 -0.21
N LEU A 34 -18.79 8.19 0.13
CA LEU A 34 -19.17 6.88 -0.40
C LEU A 34 -20.61 6.56 0.06
N VAL A 35 -21.52 6.50 -0.90
CA VAL A 35 -22.94 6.18 -0.64
C VAL A 35 -23.13 4.67 -0.71
N GLY A 36 -23.88 4.13 0.26
CA GLY A 36 -24.07 2.68 0.37
C GLY A 36 -22.80 1.98 0.84
N GLN A 37 -22.68 0.67 0.57
CA GLN A 37 -21.51 -0.15 0.88
C GLN A 37 -21.07 -0.09 2.35
N GLU A 38 -22.01 -0.06 3.28
CA GLU A 38 -21.73 0.08 4.72
C GLU A 38 -20.83 -1.05 5.24
N LYS A 39 -20.97 -2.28 4.72
CA LYS A 39 -20.10 -3.40 5.06
C LYS A 39 -18.64 -3.15 4.66
N LEU A 40 -18.43 -2.61 3.45
CA LEU A 40 -17.09 -2.25 2.96
C LEU A 40 -16.46 -1.18 3.85
N LYS A 41 -17.20 -0.10 4.12
CA LYS A 41 -16.73 0.98 4.98
C LYS A 41 -16.37 0.46 6.37
N THR A 42 -17.24 -0.36 6.95
CA THR A 42 -17.00 -0.95 8.28
C THR A 42 -15.76 -1.83 8.28
N ALA A 43 -15.59 -2.72 7.30
CA ALA A 43 -14.43 -3.61 7.24
C ALA A 43 -13.12 -2.82 7.08
N LEU A 44 -13.11 -1.81 6.22
CA LEU A 44 -11.94 -0.94 6.02
C LEU A 44 -11.59 -0.17 7.31
N LEU A 45 -12.57 0.39 8.00
CA LEU A 45 -12.35 1.10 9.27
C LEU A 45 -11.90 0.15 10.38
N LEU A 46 -12.44 -1.06 10.49
CA LEU A 46 -11.98 -2.05 11.47
C LEU A 46 -10.52 -2.42 11.23
N ASN A 47 -10.14 -2.64 9.99
CA ASN A 47 -8.75 -2.97 9.66
C ASN A 47 -7.79 -1.77 9.84
N LEU A 48 -8.30 -0.53 9.69
CA LEU A 48 -7.54 0.68 10.00
C LEU A 48 -7.23 0.79 11.51
N VAL A 49 -8.22 0.45 12.36
CA VAL A 49 -8.09 0.50 13.82
C VAL A 49 -7.22 -0.64 14.34
N GLU A 50 -7.38 -1.85 13.79
CA GLU A 50 -6.62 -3.04 14.19
C GLU A 50 -6.04 -3.77 12.96
N PRO A 51 -4.87 -3.36 12.48
CA PRO A 51 -4.23 -3.96 11.30
C PRO A 51 -3.92 -5.45 11.44
N ARG A 52 -3.78 -5.96 12.68
CA ARG A 52 -3.53 -7.38 12.96
C ARG A 52 -4.71 -8.29 12.66
N LEU A 53 -5.86 -7.74 12.26
CA LEU A 53 -6.97 -8.56 11.75
C LEU A 53 -6.62 -9.36 10.48
N GLY A 54 -5.46 -9.13 9.86
CA GLY A 54 -4.98 -9.95 8.73
C GLY A 54 -5.42 -9.43 7.36
N GLY A 55 -5.95 -8.20 7.28
CA GLY A 55 -6.33 -7.55 6.02
C GLY A 55 -7.79 -7.70 5.64
N VAL A 56 -8.17 -6.97 4.60
CA VAL A 56 -9.53 -6.97 4.01
C VAL A 56 -9.44 -7.46 2.57
N LEU A 57 -10.23 -8.48 2.24
CA LEU A 57 -10.47 -8.90 0.85
C LEU A 57 -11.81 -8.34 0.38
N ILE A 58 -11.78 -7.55 -0.69
CA ILE A 58 -12.95 -6.94 -1.30
C ILE A 58 -13.29 -7.69 -2.57
N GLN A 59 -14.37 -8.46 -2.55
CA GLN A 59 -14.87 -9.21 -3.69
C GLN A 59 -15.93 -8.40 -4.43
N GLY A 60 -15.85 -8.30 -5.76
CA GLY A 60 -16.87 -7.64 -6.56
C GLY A 60 -16.40 -7.28 -7.96
N GLU A 61 -17.36 -6.97 -8.83
CA GLU A 61 -17.14 -6.63 -10.23
C GLU A 61 -16.30 -5.35 -10.41
N LYS A 62 -15.74 -5.17 -11.62
CA LYS A 62 -15.04 -3.93 -11.99
C LYS A 62 -16.01 -2.74 -11.94
N GLY A 63 -15.49 -1.56 -11.59
CA GLY A 63 -16.29 -0.33 -11.55
C GLY A 63 -17.10 -0.10 -10.26
N THR A 64 -16.96 -0.92 -9.23
CA THR A 64 -17.67 -0.79 -7.94
C THR A 64 -16.99 0.16 -6.93
N ALA A 65 -16.13 1.07 -7.41
CA ALA A 65 -15.42 2.08 -6.61
C ALA A 65 -14.52 1.53 -5.49
N LYS A 66 -14.05 0.27 -5.58
CA LYS A 66 -13.18 -0.36 -4.58
C LYS A 66 -11.90 0.44 -4.32
N SER A 67 -11.16 0.76 -5.38
CA SER A 67 -9.92 1.56 -5.29
C SER A 67 -10.16 2.99 -4.78
N THR A 68 -11.29 3.59 -5.14
CA THR A 68 -11.69 4.91 -4.63
C THR A 68 -11.92 4.86 -3.12
N ALA A 69 -12.56 3.82 -2.60
CA ALA A 69 -12.79 3.63 -1.18
C ALA A 69 -11.45 3.50 -0.40
N VAL A 70 -10.50 2.74 -0.94
CA VAL A 70 -9.18 2.55 -0.30
C VAL A 70 -8.36 3.85 -0.30
N ARG A 71 -8.39 4.62 -1.40
CA ARG A 71 -7.71 5.93 -1.43
C ARG A 71 -8.35 6.92 -0.47
N GLY A 72 -9.68 6.98 -0.44
CA GLY A 72 -10.39 7.81 0.54
C GLY A 72 -10.11 7.40 1.99
N LEU A 73 -9.84 6.12 2.27
CA LEU A 73 -9.45 5.66 3.59
C LEU A 73 -8.08 6.24 4.01
N ALA A 74 -7.13 6.35 3.09
CA ALA A 74 -5.82 6.92 3.38
C ALA A 74 -5.90 8.39 3.85
N GLU A 75 -6.89 9.14 3.37
CA GLU A 75 -7.14 10.52 3.81
C GLU A 75 -7.60 10.62 5.29
N LEU A 76 -8.12 9.53 5.85
CA LEU A 76 -8.50 9.47 7.27
C LEU A 76 -7.31 9.15 8.20
N MET A 77 -6.16 8.78 7.63
CA MET A 77 -4.99 8.44 8.42
C MET A 77 -4.25 9.69 8.86
N ASP A 78 -3.95 9.78 10.15
CA ASP A 78 -3.16 10.87 10.71
C ASP A 78 -1.73 10.88 10.15
N GLU A 79 -1.15 12.06 10.06
CA GLU A 79 0.28 12.25 9.86
C GLU A 79 1.06 11.70 11.07
N VAL A 80 2.18 11.05 10.82
CA VAL A 80 3.02 10.44 11.86
C VAL A 80 4.45 10.93 11.75
N GLU A 81 5.19 10.86 12.85
CA GLU A 81 6.62 11.17 12.84
C GLU A 81 7.45 9.92 12.56
N VAL A 82 8.30 9.99 11.54
CA VAL A 82 9.21 8.91 11.15
C VAL A 82 10.67 9.38 11.22
N ALA A 83 11.58 8.42 11.32
CA ALA A 83 13.02 8.69 11.31
C ALA A 83 13.46 9.23 9.94
N GLU A 84 14.09 10.40 9.92
CA GLU A 84 14.59 11.04 8.71
C GLU A 84 15.56 10.12 7.94
N GLY A 85 15.30 9.96 6.64
CA GLY A 85 16.13 9.13 5.74
C GLY A 85 16.02 7.62 5.99
N CYS A 86 15.09 7.15 6.82
CA CYS A 86 14.87 5.73 7.01
C CYS A 86 14.03 5.15 5.86
N PRO A 87 14.53 4.15 5.11
CA PRO A 87 13.80 3.56 3.98
C PRO A 87 12.59 2.75 4.41
N PHE A 88 12.49 2.42 5.69
CA PHE A 88 11.38 1.66 6.28
C PHE A 88 10.36 2.55 6.98
N HIS A 89 10.46 3.88 6.92
CA HIS A 89 9.57 4.82 7.60
C HIS A 89 9.32 4.44 9.07
N CYS A 90 10.39 4.07 9.80
CA CYS A 90 10.27 3.69 11.19
C CYS A 90 9.70 4.83 12.03
N ARG A 91 8.62 4.57 12.76
CA ARG A 91 8.02 5.55 13.66
C ARG A 91 8.86 5.70 14.91
N MET A 92 9.13 6.94 15.31
CA MET A 92 9.98 7.22 16.46
C MET A 92 9.30 6.94 17.81
N ASP A 93 7.96 6.90 17.82
CA ASP A 93 7.13 6.53 18.98
C ASP A 93 6.80 5.03 19.05
N GLY A 94 7.30 4.24 18.09
CA GLY A 94 6.96 2.83 17.92
C GLY A 94 8.04 1.87 18.41
N GLU A 95 7.63 0.65 18.72
CA GLU A 95 8.53 -0.43 19.11
C GLU A 95 9.23 -1.11 17.92
N ALA A 96 8.62 -1.02 16.72
CA ALA A 96 9.11 -1.69 15.52
C ALA A 96 10.10 -0.80 14.77
N LEU A 97 11.36 -0.87 15.14
CA LEU A 97 12.46 -0.16 14.50
C LEU A 97 13.32 -1.13 13.68
N CYS A 98 13.83 -0.68 12.53
CA CYS A 98 14.91 -1.39 11.83
C CYS A 98 16.21 -1.29 12.64
N ASP A 99 17.19 -2.11 12.30
CA ASP A 99 18.47 -2.18 13.04
C ASP A 99 19.20 -0.85 13.06
N GLU A 100 19.16 -0.10 11.96
CA GLU A 100 19.77 1.24 11.88
C GLU A 100 19.08 2.26 12.79
N CYS A 101 17.75 2.28 12.84
CA CYS A 101 17.03 3.18 13.74
C CYS A 101 17.20 2.80 15.20
N ARG A 102 17.31 1.50 15.48
CA ARG A 102 17.56 0.99 16.83
C ARG A 102 18.96 1.37 17.35
N SER A 103 19.96 1.31 16.47
CA SER A 103 21.34 1.70 16.80
C SER A 103 21.59 3.21 16.83
N SER A 104 20.68 4.01 16.25
CA SER A 104 20.82 5.48 16.17
C SER A 104 19.56 6.18 16.70
N PRO A 105 19.31 6.15 18.02
CA PRO A 105 18.07 6.71 18.60
C PRO A 105 17.96 8.23 18.51
N ALA A 106 19.06 8.93 18.20
CA ALA A 106 19.10 10.38 18.03
C ALA A 106 18.74 10.88 16.62
N ARG A 107 18.19 10.01 15.74
CA ARG A 107 17.71 10.44 14.42
C ARG A 107 16.62 11.48 14.57
N ARG A 108 16.65 12.47 13.68
CA ARG A 108 15.61 13.49 13.63
C ARG A 108 14.28 12.87 13.20
N ALA A 109 13.20 13.25 13.89
CA ALA A 109 11.84 12.93 13.48
C ALA A 109 11.36 13.93 12.43
N VAL A 110 10.73 13.44 11.38
CA VAL A 110 10.11 14.25 10.33
C VAL A 110 8.67 13.84 10.11
N PRO A 111 7.77 14.78 9.80
CA PRO A 111 6.38 14.47 9.53
C PRO A 111 6.26 13.61 8.25
N TYR A 112 5.43 12.59 8.30
CA TYR A 112 5.18 11.69 7.20
C TYR A 112 3.68 11.46 7.02
N ARG A 113 3.16 11.83 5.84
CA ARG A 113 1.77 11.57 5.48
C ARG A 113 1.64 10.14 4.97
N ARG A 114 0.81 9.37 5.61
CA ARG A 114 0.53 7.99 5.21
C ARG A 114 -0.17 7.96 3.85
N ARG A 115 0.05 6.90 3.09
CA ARG A 115 -0.43 6.79 1.72
C ARG A 115 -0.83 5.36 1.36
N VAL A 116 -1.45 5.22 0.19
CA VAL A 116 -1.66 3.91 -0.43
C VAL A 116 -0.41 3.55 -1.24
N VAL A 117 0.14 2.38 -0.97
CA VAL A 117 1.19 1.74 -1.77
C VAL A 117 0.52 0.68 -2.62
N GLU A 118 0.58 0.82 -3.93
CA GLU A 118 -0.05 -0.11 -4.86
C GLU A 118 0.95 -1.20 -5.25
N LEU A 119 0.51 -2.47 -5.17
CA LEU A 119 1.27 -3.61 -5.64
C LEU A 119 0.76 -4.01 -7.03
N PRO A 120 1.58 -3.91 -8.09
CA PRO A 120 1.22 -4.40 -9.41
C PRO A 120 1.13 -5.92 -9.44
N VAL A 121 0.15 -6.48 -10.15
CA VAL A 121 0.00 -7.95 -10.34
C VAL A 121 1.21 -8.59 -11.03
N SER A 122 2.00 -7.84 -11.77
CA SER A 122 3.25 -8.28 -12.40
C SER A 122 4.49 -8.13 -11.51
N ALA A 123 4.32 -7.81 -10.22
CA ALA A 123 5.46 -7.66 -9.32
C ALA A 123 6.14 -9.02 -9.08
N THR A 124 7.46 -9.04 -9.20
CA THR A 124 8.27 -10.19 -8.81
C THR A 124 8.46 -10.22 -7.29
N GLU A 125 8.75 -11.39 -6.73
CA GLU A 125 9.01 -11.56 -5.31
C GLU A 125 10.08 -10.57 -4.81
N ASP A 126 11.20 -10.45 -5.54
CA ASP A 126 12.29 -9.52 -5.21
C ASP A 126 11.83 -8.08 -5.07
N ARG A 127 10.93 -7.66 -5.93
CA ARG A 127 10.36 -6.31 -5.87
C ARG A 127 9.44 -6.13 -4.66
N VAL A 128 8.78 -7.19 -4.23
CA VAL A 128 7.88 -7.17 -3.07
C VAL A 128 8.67 -7.16 -1.77
N VAL A 129 9.52 -8.15 -1.57
CA VAL A 129 10.24 -8.36 -0.30
C VAL A 129 11.52 -7.53 -0.20
N GLY A 130 12.13 -7.15 -1.34
CA GLY A 130 13.45 -6.55 -1.43
C GLY A 130 14.54 -7.56 -1.71
N THR A 131 15.75 -7.07 -1.97
CA THR A 131 16.91 -7.89 -2.35
C THR A 131 18.11 -7.63 -1.47
N LEU A 132 18.93 -8.68 -1.27
CA LEU A 132 20.26 -8.58 -0.64
C LEU A 132 21.32 -8.37 -1.73
N ASP A 133 22.09 -7.30 -1.65
CA ASP A 133 23.26 -7.08 -2.50
C ASP A 133 24.43 -7.93 -1.98
N LEU A 134 24.50 -9.16 -2.50
CA LEU A 134 25.52 -10.12 -2.11
C LEU A 134 26.94 -9.69 -2.50
N GLU A 135 27.11 -8.95 -3.62
CA GLU A 135 28.42 -8.47 -4.01
C GLU A 135 29.00 -7.48 -2.99
N ARG A 136 28.19 -6.55 -2.54
CA ARG A 136 28.60 -5.60 -1.50
C ARG A 136 28.78 -6.28 -0.15
N ALA A 137 27.91 -7.24 0.19
CA ALA A 137 28.03 -8.00 1.42
C ALA A 137 29.38 -8.76 1.48
N LEU A 138 29.79 -9.38 0.38
CA LEU A 138 31.04 -10.14 0.29
C LEU A 138 32.30 -9.25 0.19
N LYS A 139 32.21 -8.11 -0.54
CA LYS A 139 33.37 -7.22 -0.76
C LYS A 139 33.63 -6.28 0.42
N GLU A 140 32.56 -5.76 1.01
CA GLU A 140 32.65 -4.68 2.01
C GLU A 140 32.33 -5.18 3.43
N GLY A 141 31.83 -6.42 3.59
CA GLY A 141 31.37 -6.97 4.88
C GLY A 141 30.14 -6.23 5.43
N VAL A 142 29.45 -5.45 4.60
CA VAL A 142 28.29 -4.65 4.97
C VAL A 142 27.03 -5.32 4.43
N ARG A 143 26.01 -5.47 5.29
CA ARG A 143 24.69 -5.96 4.87
C ARG A 143 24.01 -4.87 4.03
N ALA A 144 24.18 -4.92 2.72
CA ALA A 144 23.47 -4.04 1.81
C ALA A 144 22.12 -4.69 1.42
N PHE A 145 21.03 -4.04 1.80
CA PHE A 145 19.67 -4.45 1.50
C PHE A 145 18.99 -3.39 0.65
N GLU A 146 18.42 -3.79 -0.48
CA GLU A 146 17.56 -2.94 -1.31
C GLU A 146 16.09 -3.13 -0.89
N PRO A 147 15.47 -2.10 -0.30
CA PRO A 147 14.11 -2.19 0.20
C PRO A 147 13.08 -2.40 -0.91
N GLY A 148 12.20 -3.40 -0.74
CA GLY A 148 11.08 -3.67 -1.63
C GLY A 148 9.81 -2.88 -1.29
N LEU A 149 8.68 -3.30 -1.88
CA LEU A 149 7.38 -2.68 -1.64
C LEU A 149 6.89 -2.86 -0.19
N LEU A 150 7.22 -3.99 0.46
CA LEU A 150 6.86 -4.21 1.87
C LEU A 150 7.55 -3.21 2.81
N ALA A 151 8.78 -2.79 2.48
CA ALA A 151 9.46 -1.72 3.20
C ALA A 151 8.74 -0.37 3.04
N GLN A 152 8.30 -0.04 1.82
CA GLN A 152 7.54 1.17 1.54
C GLN A 152 6.13 1.14 2.15
N ALA A 153 5.54 -0.06 2.29
CA ALA A 153 4.23 -0.26 2.88
C ALA A 153 4.23 -0.08 4.40
N ASN A 154 5.38 -0.15 5.06
CA ASN A 154 5.43 -0.01 6.51
C ASN A 154 4.79 1.31 6.99
N GLY A 155 3.77 1.22 7.86
CA GLY A 155 2.98 2.35 8.33
C GLY A 155 1.89 2.83 7.35
N ASN A 156 1.76 2.22 6.18
CA ASN A 156 0.88 2.62 5.08
C ASN A 156 -0.22 1.60 4.80
N ILE A 157 -1.06 1.86 3.80
CA ILE A 157 -1.99 0.89 3.24
C ILE A 157 -1.30 0.21 2.05
N LEU A 158 -1.20 -1.12 2.06
CA LEU A 158 -0.80 -1.91 0.90
C LEU A 158 -2.06 -2.34 0.15
N TYR A 159 -2.23 -1.82 -1.04
CA TYR A 159 -3.35 -2.12 -1.91
C TYR A 159 -2.94 -3.04 -3.04
N VAL A 160 -3.64 -4.15 -3.18
CA VAL A 160 -3.42 -5.15 -4.23
C VAL A 160 -4.70 -5.26 -5.05
N ASP A 161 -4.67 -4.72 -6.26
CA ASP A 161 -5.79 -4.88 -7.18
C ASP A 161 -5.70 -6.25 -7.86
N GLU A 162 -6.84 -6.95 -7.93
CA GLU A 162 -6.93 -8.29 -8.53
C GLU A 162 -5.91 -9.29 -7.91
N ILE A 163 -5.91 -9.40 -6.58
CA ILE A 163 -4.96 -10.25 -5.83
C ILE A 163 -4.98 -11.72 -6.27
N ASN A 164 -6.11 -12.19 -6.83
CA ASN A 164 -6.26 -13.53 -7.40
C ASN A 164 -5.40 -13.78 -8.65
N LEU A 165 -4.84 -12.72 -9.24
CA LEU A 165 -3.93 -12.84 -10.40
C LEU A 165 -2.45 -12.88 -9.98
N LEU A 166 -2.14 -12.62 -8.70
CA LEU A 166 -0.80 -12.79 -8.17
C LEU A 166 -0.44 -14.28 -8.04
N GLU A 167 0.85 -14.57 -8.11
CA GLU A 167 1.34 -15.89 -7.76
C GLU A 167 1.11 -16.20 -6.28
N ASP A 168 0.65 -17.41 -5.97
CA ASP A 168 0.23 -17.79 -4.62
C ASP A 168 1.31 -17.55 -3.56
N HIS A 169 2.60 -17.81 -3.88
CA HIS A 169 3.68 -17.60 -2.94
C HIS A 169 3.87 -16.11 -2.57
N ILE A 170 3.57 -15.18 -3.50
CA ILE A 170 3.60 -13.74 -3.21
C ILE A 170 2.46 -13.39 -2.25
N VAL A 171 1.25 -13.93 -2.48
CA VAL A 171 0.11 -13.72 -1.58
C VAL A 171 0.42 -14.27 -0.18
N ASP A 172 1.05 -15.44 -0.08
CA ASP A 172 1.50 -16.01 1.20
C ASP A 172 2.45 -15.06 1.94
N VAL A 173 3.47 -14.53 1.26
CA VAL A 173 4.42 -13.58 1.84
C VAL A 173 3.75 -12.30 2.32
N LEU A 174 2.77 -11.79 1.56
CA LEU A 174 1.98 -10.61 1.95
C LEU A 174 1.20 -10.85 3.24
N LEU A 175 0.49 -11.99 3.31
CA LEU A 175 -0.34 -12.36 4.46
C LEU A 175 0.52 -12.65 5.70
N ASP A 176 1.66 -13.34 5.55
CA ASP A 176 2.61 -13.58 6.64
C ASP A 176 3.19 -12.27 7.19
N SER A 177 3.63 -11.38 6.29
CA SER A 177 4.17 -10.08 6.69
C SER A 177 3.11 -9.21 7.37
N ALA A 178 1.86 -9.23 6.89
CA ALA A 178 0.75 -8.50 7.51
C ALA A 178 0.45 -9.02 8.92
N ALA A 179 0.47 -10.35 9.11
CA ALA A 179 0.21 -10.97 10.41
C ALA A 179 1.35 -10.75 11.42
N MET A 180 2.60 -10.89 10.96
CA MET A 180 3.79 -10.79 11.81
C MET A 180 4.23 -9.32 12.04
N GLY A 181 3.91 -8.42 11.13
CA GLY A 181 4.39 -7.04 11.16
C GLY A 181 5.87 -6.89 10.83
N VAL A 182 6.49 -7.93 10.28
CA VAL A 182 7.91 -8.01 9.92
C VAL A 182 8.05 -8.76 8.60
N ASN A 183 8.92 -8.28 7.73
CA ASN A 183 9.37 -9.02 6.56
C ASN A 183 10.78 -9.54 6.79
N THR A 184 11.03 -10.82 6.48
CA THR A 184 12.33 -11.45 6.60
C THR A 184 12.74 -12.02 5.25
N VAL A 185 13.90 -11.62 4.77
CA VAL A 185 14.50 -12.10 3.51
C VAL A 185 15.71 -12.94 3.83
N GLU A 186 15.72 -14.20 3.39
CA GLU A 186 16.83 -15.13 3.57
C GLU A 186 17.39 -15.53 2.21
N ARG A 187 18.66 -15.25 1.97
CA ARG A 187 19.38 -15.67 0.77
C ARG A 187 20.81 -16.07 1.08
N GLU A 188 21.22 -17.23 0.59
CA GLU A 188 22.59 -17.77 0.71
C GLU A 188 23.14 -17.73 2.16
N GLY A 189 22.27 -18.03 3.13
CA GLY A 189 22.64 -18.02 4.55
C GLY A 189 22.73 -16.63 5.20
N ILE A 190 22.39 -15.56 4.46
CA ILE A 190 22.26 -14.23 5.02
C ILE A 190 20.77 -13.96 5.25
N SER A 191 20.41 -13.56 6.47
CA SER A 191 19.06 -13.18 6.85
C SER A 191 19.00 -11.68 7.16
N TYR A 192 17.99 -11.00 6.62
CA TYR A 192 17.70 -9.59 6.90
C TYR A 192 16.22 -9.42 7.23
N SER A 193 15.93 -8.77 8.35
CA SER A 193 14.55 -8.50 8.77
C SER A 193 14.32 -7.02 8.96
N HIS A 194 13.14 -6.56 8.54
CA HIS A 194 12.73 -5.17 8.73
C HIS A 194 11.25 -5.06 9.09
N PRO A 195 10.83 -3.96 9.73
CA PRO A 195 9.42 -3.72 10.01
C PRO A 195 8.59 -3.67 8.72
N ALA A 196 7.45 -4.36 8.73
CA ALA A 196 6.47 -4.38 7.63
C ALA A 196 5.04 -4.39 8.20
N ARG A 197 4.72 -3.38 9.03
CA ARG A 197 3.39 -3.21 9.61
C ARG A 197 2.56 -2.35 8.67
N PHE A 198 1.64 -2.94 7.96
CA PHE A 198 0.78 -2.26 6.98
C PHE A 198 -0.66 -2.76 7.07
N ILE A 199 -1.57 -1.98 6.52
CA ILE A 199 -2.96 -2.35 6.35
C ILE A 199 -3.08 -3.02 4.99
N LEU A 200 -3.33 -4.34 4.95
CA LEU A 200 -3.51 -5.07 3.70
C LEU A 200 -4.94 -4.91 3.20
N VAL A 201 -5.09 -4.48 1.96
CA VAL A 201 -6.38 -4.46 1.26
C VAL A 201 -6.20 -5.08 -0.12
N GLY A 202 -6.80 -6.26 -0.30
CA GLY A 202 -6.86 -6.95 -1.60
C GLY A 202 -8.22 -6.77 -2.25
N THR A 203 -8.25 -6.67 -3.58
CA THR A 203 -9.50 -6.79 -4.35
C THR A 203 -9.48 -8.07 -5.17
N MET A 204 -10.65 -8.61 -5.44
CA MET A 204 -10.83 -9.78 -6.27
C MET A 204 -12.08 -9.62 -7.14
N ASN A 205 -11.98 -10.01 -8.41
CA ASN A 205 -13.12 -10.19 -9.27
C ASN A 205 -13.37 -11.70 -9.43
N PRO A 206 -14.50 -12.24 -8.95
CA PRO A 206 -14.79 -13.67 -9.06
C PRO A 206 -14.82 -14.21 -10.50
N GLU A 207 -15.09 -13.36 -11.48
CA GLU A 207 -15.11 -13.75 -12.90
C GLU A 207 -13.70 -14.06 -13.46
N GLU A 208 -12.64 -13.53 -12.82
CA GLU A 208 -11.24 -13.68 -13.25
C GLU A 208 -10.52 -14.83 -12.53
N GLY A 209 -11.23 -15.55 -11.68
CA GLY A 209 -10.71 -16.68 -10.93
C GLY A 209 -10.80 -16.47 -9.41
N ASP A 210 -10.65 -17.57 -8.70
CA ASP A 210 -10.73 -17.60 -7.23
C ASP A 210 -9.34 -17.70 -6.61
N LEU A 211 -9.20 -17.13 -5.42
CA LEU A 211 -8.07 -17.44 -4.54
C LEU A 211 -8.20 -18.85 -3.99
N ARG A 212 -7.07 -19.51 -3.75
CA ARG A 212 -7.09 -20.80 -3.06
C ARG A 212 -7.74 -20.66 -1.68
N PRO A 213 -8.54 -21.63 -1.25
CA PRO A 213 -9.23 -21.57 0.05
C PRO A 213 -8.29 -21.28 1.23
N GLN A 214 -7.07 -21.84 1.18
CA GLN A 214 -6.04 -21.65 2.20
C GLN A 214 -5.58 -20.18 2.33
N LEU A 215 -5.59 -19.42 1.22
CA LEU A 215 -5.26 -17.99 1.22
C LEU A 215 -6.46 -17.17 1.67
N LEU A 216 -7.68 -17.58 1.29
CA LEU A 216 -8.91 -16.91 1.74
C LEU A 216 -9.06 -16.96 3.25
N ASP A 217 -8.79 -18.11 3.87
CA ASP A 217 -8.92 -18.32 5.32
C ASP A 217 -7.94 -17.44 6.15
N ARG A 218 -6.92 -16.89 5.50
CA ARG A 218 -5.93 -16.02 6.17
C ARG A 218 -6.31 -14.55 6.17
N PHE A 219 -7.26 -14.14 5.31
CA PHE A 219 -7.82 -12.80 5.40
C PHE A 219 -8.77 -12.70 6.61
N GLY A 220 -8.56 -11.69 7.44
CA GLY A 220 -9.40 -11.48 8.62
C GLY A 220 -10.81 -11.00 8.30
N LEU A 221 -10.95 -10.28 7.20
CA LEU A 221 -12.24 -9.72 6.77
C LEU A 221 -12.43 -9.93 5.27
N MET A 222 -13.61 -10.39 4.88
CA MET A 222 -14.03 -10.49 3.49
C MET A 222 -15.35 -9.75 3.29
N VAL A 223 -15.41 -8.92 2.25
CA VAL A 223 -16.60 -8.12 1.93
C VAL A 223 -16.94 -8.26 0.47
N GLU A 224 -18.18 -8.63 0.20
CA GLU A 224 -18.75 -8.63 -1.14
C GLU A 224 -19.37 -7.27 -1.44
N VAL A 225 -18.98 -6.68 -2.57
CA VAL A 225 -19.47 -5.40 -3.07
C VAL A 225 -20.30 -5.65 -4.31
N LEU A 226 -21.61 -5.44 -4.19
CA LEU A 226 -22.54 -5.57 -5.30
C LEU A 226 -22.54 -4.30 -6.17
N SER A 227 -22.65 -4.47 -7.47
CA SER A 227 -22.82 -3.35 -8.40
C SER A 227 -24.16 -2.65 -8.12
N LEU A 228 -24.14 -1.32 -7.97
CA LEU A 228 -25.34 -0.50 -7.79
C LEU A 228 -26.21 -0.40 -9.07
N ILE A 229 -25.79 -1.04 -10.17
CA ILE A 229 -26.47 -0.98 -11.47
C ILE A 229 -27.71 -1.89 -11.53
N HIS A 230 -27.95 -2.73 -10.51
CA HIS A 230 -29.08 -3.64 -10.44
C HIS A 230 -30.20 -3.22 -9.47
N ILE A 231 -30.34 -1.92 -9.22
CA ILE A 231 -31.50 -1.37 -8.49
C ILE A 231 -32.36 -0.57 -9.46
#